data_bac0a1fbbfd5b35fc1f30a9119a3afb8
#
_entry.id   bac0a1fbbfd5b35fc1f30a9119a3afb8
#
_cell.length_a   1.000
_cell.length_b   1.000
_cell.length_c   1.000
_cell.angle_alpha   90.00
_cell.angle_beta   90.00
_cell.angle_gamma   90.00
#
_symmetry.space_group_name_H-M   'P 1'
#
loop_
_entity.id
_entity.type
_entity.pdbx_description
1 polymer ?
#
loop_
_entity_poly.entity_id
_entity_poly.type
_entity_poly.pdbx_seq_one_letter_code
_entity_poly.pdbx_strand_id
1 'polypeptide(L)'
;MTDAAAAPVTAPAPDERPPRGTLRRAVRMLGLDRRRVLLAVLTGTLALGCGVALAAVSAWLITRASQMPPVLQLSIATVAVRTFGIGRGVLRYLDRLVSHDVALRGMTNLRTTLYGRLAAGRSEATLRVRRGDLLARVGADVDAVGDVVVRGLLPAGVALLLGAGTVAAMAFFWPPAAAALAACLVLAGVGAPLLAARGARIAERRAASARADASAAALTALDDAGPLLVAGGVERRLRELRDADRRLARAVDSGAATSALAAGIGILATGLAATAALVTGIPAVRSGALAPVDLAVVVLTPLAAFEATGMLPAAAVAVQRSRAAAARILALLDSADAPAPVASVAPEGAAPAPVAATSEALAAAAAAGIDDAGIQARALACGWPGLSPVLRDVDLDVVPGRSVAVVGPSGAGKTTLLLTLAGLLPPAGGTLLLGGVEPAHLSPADRAGRVVVTTEDAHVFGTTVLENLRVARGDVTPEEAVAALAAAGLDGWLTALPDGLDTLLGPDARTVSGGERRRLLLARALLAPAPLLLVDEPAEHLDPDTADALVTSLLAGPAAPDGGRRGVVVVTHRLTPLAAADEVLWVESGRIVARGTHAELSAGLLDYREAVRRERVTADQRERA
;
A
#
# COMPACT_ATOMS: atom_id res chain seq x y z
N MET A 1 -14.82 -23.09 -10.60
CA MET A 1 -14.35 -21.80 -11.11
C MET A 1 -13.03 -21.51 -10.44
N THR A 2 -11.94 -21.86 -11.09
CA THR A 2 -10.59 -21.61 -10.59
C THR A 2 -10.19 -20.23 -11.07
N ASP A 3 -10.21 -19.31 -10.11
CA ASP A 3 -9.67 -17.98 -10.20
C ASP A 3 -8.22 -18.06 -10.73
N ALA A 4 -8.01 -17.66 -11.98
CA ALA A 4 -6.68 -17.43 -12.53
C ALA A 4 -6.15 -16.12 -11.92
N ALA A 5 -6.00 -16.14 -10.59
CA ALA A 5 -5.41 -15.04 -9.85
C ALA A 5 -4.03 -14.78 -10.43
N ALA A 6 -3.83 -13.59 -10.98
CA ALA A 6 -2.51 -13.05 -11.28
C ALA A 6 -1.58 -13.41 -10.11
N ALA A 7 -0.47 -14.06 -10.42
CA ALA A 7 0.49 -14.43 -9.38
C ALA A 7 0.80 -13.16 -8.58
N PRO A 8 0.58 -13.17 -7.25
CA PRO A 8 0.79 -11.98 -6.46
C PRO A 8 2.23 -11.52 -6.69
N VAL A 9 2.45 -10.21 -6.79
CA VAL A 9 3.79 -9.65 -6.61
C VAL A 9 4.25 -10.21 -5.29
N THR A 10 5.08 -11.24 -5.34
CA THR A 10 5.63 -11.85 -4.15
C THR A 10 6.33 -10.73 -3.41
N ALA A 11 5.81 -10.37 -2.24
CA ALA A 11 6.63 -9.66 -1.28
C ALA A 11 7.98 -10.38 -1.28
N PRO A 12 9.13 -9.66 -1.27
CA PRO A 12 10.44 -10.31 -1.28
C PRO A 12 10.38 -11.47 -0.31
N ALA A 13 10.84 -12.64 -0.76
CA ALA A 13 10.74 -13.87 0.02
C ALA A 13 11.19 -13.58 1.46
N PRO A 14 10.57 -14.15 2.50
CA PRO A 14 10.84 -13.79 3.90
C PRO A 14 12.31 -13.90 4.30
N ASP A 15 13.15 -14.51 3.45
CA ASP A 15 14.60 -14.64 3.61
C ASP A 15 15.44 -13.52 2.97
N GLU A 16 14.91 -12.69 2.09
CA GLU A 16 15.67 -11.59 1.51
C GLU A 16 15.78 -10.43 2.51
N ARG A 17 17.01 -10.18 2.93
CA ARG A 17 17.30 -9.00 3.76
C ARG A 17 17.00 -7.75 2.95
N PRO A 18 16.16 -6.82 3.45
CA PRO A 18 15.93 -5.57 2.73
C PRO A 18 17.27 -4.88 2.43
N PRO A 19 17.43 -4.31 1.22
CA PRO A 19 18.66 -3.66 0.79
C PRO A 19 19.19 -2.68 1.84
N ARG A 20 20.51 -2.55 1.95
CA ARG A 20 21.12 -1.59 2.87
C ARG A 20 20.65 -0.19 2.51
N GLY A 21 20.15 0.58 3.49
CA GLY A 21 19.67 1.95 3.27
C GLY A 21 18.15 2.10 3.03
N THR A 22 17.38 1.01 2.94
CA THR A 22 15.92 1.02 2.76
C THR A 22 15.22 1.94 3.75
N LEU A 23 15.48 1.77 5.05
CA LEU A 23 14.88 2.61 6.08
C LEU A 23 15.30 4.09 5.94
N ARG A 24 16.58 4.35 5.61
CA ARG A 24 17.06 5.73 5.40
C ARG A 24 16.36 6.40 4.22
N ARG A 25 16.08 5.67 3.14
CA ARG A 25 15.33 6.17 1.98
C ARG A 25 13.89 6.49 2.38
N ALA A 26 13.21 5.60 3.10
CA ALA A 26 11.84 5.82 3.59
C ALA A 26 11.76 6.99 4.58
N VAL A 27 12.70 7.10 5.53
CA VAL A 27 12.77 8.21 6.49
C VAL A 27 13.02 9.56 5.80
N ARG A 28 13.78 9.60 4.72
CA ARG A 28 13.91 10.84 3.92
C ARG A 28 12.59 11.27 3.29
N MET A 29 11.75 10.32 2.88
CA MET A 29 10.44 10.63 2.30
C MET A 29 9.44 11.18 3.33
N LEU A 30 9.68 10.98 4.64
CA LEU A 30 8.92 11.64 5.70
C LEU A 30 9.11 13.17 5.69
N GLY A 31 10.18 13.68 5.09
CA GLY A 31 10.45 15.12 5.02
C GLY A 31 10.57 15.78 6.40
N LEU A 32 11.25 15.12 7.34
CA LEU A 32 11.35 15.57 8.72
C LEU A 32 12.10 16.90 8.85
N ASP A 33 11.48 17.89 9.47
CA ASP A 33 12.12 19.16 9.82
C ASP A 33 13.11 18.94 10.98
N ARG A 34 14.40 19.17 10.70
CA ARG A 34 15.50 19.01 11.67
C ARG A 34 15.31 19.85 12.93
N ARG A 35 14.76 21.07 12.80
CA ARG A 35 14.52 21.94 13.97
C ARG A 35 13.48 21.35 14.89
N ARG A 36 12.39 20.80 14.36
CA ARG A 36 11.33 20.16 15.14
C ARG A 36 11.81 18.86 15.79
N VAL A 37 12.60 18.07 15.06
CA VAL A 37 13.24 16.86 15.62
C VAL A 37 14.15 17.22 16.78
N LEU A 38 15.01 18.25 16.62
CA LEU A 38 15.87 18.73 17.70
C LEU A 38 15.05 19.22 18.90
N LEU A 39 13.98 20.00 18.66
CA LEU A 39 13.09 20.47 19.73
C LEU A 39 12.45 19.29 20.49
N ALA A 40 11.99 18.25 19.77
CA ALA A 40 11.43 17.06 20.39
C ALA A 40 12.48 16.33 21.25
N VAL A 41 13.70 16.16 20.75
CA VAL A 41 14.79 15.54 21.53
C VAL A 41 15.15 16.38 22.75
N LEU A 42 15.19 17.70 22.62
CA LEU A 42 15.49 18.59 23.77
C LEU A 42 14.38 18.57 24.81
N THR A 43 13.11 18.66 24.42
CA THR A 43 11.98 18.59 25.37
C THR A 43 11.93 17.25 26.09
N GLY A 44 12.15 16.13 25.39
CA GLY A 44 12.25 14.80 25.98
C GLY A 44 13.45 14.66 26.93
N THR A 45 14.62 15.20 26.53
CA THR A 45 15.82 15.22 27.38
C THR A 45 15.60 16.05 28.65
N LEU A 46 14.97 17.21 28.55
CA LEU A 46 14.63 18.05 29.69
C LEU A 46 13.59 17.38 30.60
N ALA A 47 12.59 16.71 30.04
CA ALA A 47 11.56 16.00 30.79
C ALA A 47 12.16 14.89 31.67
N LEU A 48 12.99 14.03 31.07
CA LEU A 48 13.68 12.96 31.80
C LEU A 48 14.82 13.52 32.67
N GLY A 49 15.49 14.58 32.22
CA GLY A 49 16.51 15.30 32.99
C GLY A 49 15.96 15.88 34.29
N CYS A 50 14.73 16.41 34.29
CA CYS A 50 14.05 16.79 35.54
C CYS A 50 13.86 15.59 36.48
N GLY A 51 13.62 14.38 35.97
CA GLY A 51 13.54 13.16 36.77
C GLY A 51 14.88 12.81 37.41
N VAL A 52 15.98 12.89 36.66
CA VAL A 52 17.34 12.66 37.17
C VAL A 52 17.74 13.74 38.20
N ALA A 53 17.48 15.02 37.90
CA ALA A 53 17.74 16.12 38.81
C ALA A 53 16.92 16.02 40.10
N LEU A 54 15.65 15.61 40.00
CA LEU A 54 14.78 15.34 41.14
C LEU A 54 15.38 14.26 42.05
N ALA A 55 15.85 13.14 41.49
CA ALA A 55 16.47 12.06 42.23
C ALA A 55 17.76 12.53 42.91
N ALA A 56 18.62 13.25 42.19
CA ALA A 56 19.88 13.77 42.72
C ALA A 56 19.68 14.78 43.85
N VAL A 57 18.79 15.77 43.67
CA VAL A 57 18.50 16.79 44.69
C VAL A 57 17.78 16.18 45.91
N SER A 58 16.89 15.20 45.68
CA SER A 58 16.25 14.47 46.80
C SER A 58 17.25 13.67 47.61
N ALA A 59 18.20 12.98 46.96
CA ALA A 59 19.29 12.27 47.61
C ALA A 59 20.15 13.21 48.44
N TRP A 60 20.54 14.34 47.84
CA TRP A 60 21.29 15.38 48.55
C TRP A 60 20.51 15.94 49.77
N LEU A 61 19.24 16.28 49.55
CA LEU A 61 18.37 16.86 50.60
C LEU A 61 18.20 15.91 51.78
N ILE A 62 17.90 14.63 51.54
CA ILE A 62 17.71 13.62 52.58
C ILE A 62 19.00 13.45 53.40
N THR A 63 20.15 13.31 52.74
CA THR A 63 21.44 13.11 53.40
C THR A 63 21.91 14.38 54.10
N ARG A 64 21.65 15.56 53.55
CA ARG A 64 21.98 16.83 54.20
C ARG A 64 21.09 17.07 55.42
N ALA A 65 19.80 16.75 55.34
CA ALA A 65 18.87 16.89 56.46
C ALA A 65 19.25 16.00 57.64
N SER A 66 19.82 14.81 57.43
CA SER A 66 20.28 13.92 58.49
C SER A 66 21.45 14.51 59.30
N GLN A 67 22.16 15.52 58.78
CA GLN A 67 23.22 16.27 59.46
C GLN A 67 22.67 17.40 60.33
N MET A 68 21.36 17.58 60.49
CA MET A 68 20.67 18.58 61.29
C MET A 68 21.12 20.04 61.03
N PRO A 69 21.25 20.48 59.76
CA PRO A 69 21.59 21.86 59.43
C PRO A 69 20.45 22.81 59.79
N PRO A 70 20.67 24.13 59.85
CA PRO A 70 19.61 25.13 59.97
C PRO A 70 18.62 24.98 58.80
N VAL A 71 17.31 25.03 59.07
CA VAL A 71 16.23 24.77 58.08
C VAL A 71 16.36 25.64 56.85
N LEU A 72 16.87 26.86 56.97
CA LEU A 72 17.06 27.79 55.84
C LEU A 72 18.03 27.24 54.79
N GLN A 73 19.00 26.42 55.14
CA GLN A 73 19.96 25.80 54.21
C GLN A 73 19.28 24.73 53.32
N LEU A 74 18.14 24.17 53.73
CA LEU A 74 17.39 23.15 52.99
C LEU A 74 16.31 23.75 52.07
N SER A 75 15.96 25.04 52.25
CA SER A 75 14.86 25.69 51.58
C SER A 75 15.01 25.68 50.04
N ILE A 76 16.22 25.96 49.55
CA ILE A 76 16.52 25.96 48.08
C ILE A 76 16.32 24.57 47.49
N ALA A 77 16.82 23.52 48.15
CA ALA A 77 16.68 22.16 47.69
C ALA A 77 15.21 21.69 47.70
N THR A 78 14.43 22.11 48.71
CA THR A 78 13.00 21.82 48.82
C THR A 78 12.23 22.46 47.65
N VAL A 79 12.55 23.72 47.29
CA VAL A 79 11.96 24.40 46.15
C VAL A 79 12.39 23.70 44.85
N ALA A 80 13.65 23.31 44.71
CA ALA A 80 14.17 22.60 43.54
C ALA A 80 13.47 21.25 43.32
N VAL A 81 13.22 20.47 44.37
CA VAL A 81 12.45 19.20 44.33
C VAL A 81 11.05 19.45 43.76
N ARG A 82 10.35 20.50 44.22
CA ARG A 82 9.03 20.87 43.71
C ARG A 82 9.10 21.31 42.25
N THR A 83 10.09 22.13 41.90
CA THR A 83 10.31 22.64 40.54
C THR A 83 10.56 21.49 39.56
N PHE A 84 11.45 20.55 39.86
CA PHE A 84 11.73 19.40 39.01
C PHE A 84 10.55 18.42 38.95
N GLY A 85 9.80 18.24 40.03
CA GLY A 85 8.59 17.41 40.05
C GLY A 85 7.51 17.92 39.13
N ILE A 86 7.19 19.22 39.19
CA ILE A 86 6.22 19.87 38.30
C ILE A 86 6.79 19.93 36.87
N GLY A 87 8.05 20.34 36.70
CA GLY A 87 8.73 20.47 35.42
C GLY A 87 8.74 19.15 34.62
N ARG A 88 8.99 18.01 35.30
CA ARG A 88 8.91 16.69 34.68
C ARG A 88 7.54 16.44 34.04
N GLY A 89 6.45 16.79 34.70
CA GLY A 89 5.09 16.60 34.18
C GLY A 89 4.79 17.48 33.00
N VAL A 90 5.08 18.79 33.12
CA VAL A 90 4.85 19.79 32.05
C VAL A 90 5.70 19.47 30.84
N LEU A 91 6.99 19.21 30.99
CA LEU A 91 7.89 18.90 29.88
C LEU A 91 7.56 17.59 29.21
N ARG A 92 7.10 16.58 29.95
CA ARG A 92 6.61 15.32 29.36
C ARG A 92 5.35 15.54 28.49
N TYR A 93 4.47 16.44 28.89
CA TYR A 93 3.32 16.81 28.07
C TYR A 93 3.76 17.52 26.77
N LEU A 94 4.67 18.48 26.88
CA LEU A 94 5.22 19.20 25.73
C LEU A 94 5.98 18.27 24.79
N ASP A 95 6.79 17.35 25.31
CA ASP A 95 7.48 16.31 24.55
C ASP A 95 6.50 15.48 23.71
N ARG A 96 5.38 15.03 24.32
CA ARG A 96 4.35 14.30 23.58
C ARG A 96 3.75 15.13 22.46
N LEU A 97 3.41 16.39 22.69
CA LEU A 97 2.85 17.26 21.65
C LEU A 97 3.82 17.43 20.48
N VAL A 98 5.08 17.75 20.77
CA VAL A 98 6.09 18.01 19.73
C VAL A 98 6.45 16.72 18.99
N SER A 99 6.67 15.61 19.70
CA SER A 99 7.04 14.33 19.09
C SER A 99 5.95 13.78 18.18
N HIS A 100 4.67 13.88 18.59
CA HIS A 100 3.55 13.45 17.76
C HIS A 100 3.31 14.38 16.56
N ASP A 101 3.46 15.70 16.72
CA ASP A 101 3.36 16.65 15.59
C ASP A 101 4.41 16.33 14.52
N VAL A 102 5.65 16.03 14.91
CA VAL A 102 6.71 15.62 13.97
C VAL A 102 6.35 14.34 13.22
N ALA A 103 5.84 13.33 13.92
CA ALA A 103 5.50 12.05 13.31
C ALA A 103 4.29 12.16 12.38
N LEU A 104 3.21 12.81 12.82
CA LEU A 104 1.97 12.95 12.04
C LEU A 104 2.21 13.72 10.74
N ARG A 105 2.99 14.82 10.80
CA ARG A 105 3.39 15.54 9.57
C ARG A 105 4.23 14.69 8.63
N GLY A 106 5.17 13.91 9.21
CA GLY A 106 5.97 12.98 8.42
C GLY A 106 5.13 11.90 7.75
N MET A 107 4.16 11.30 8.45
CA MET A 107 3.22 10.32 7.89
C MET A 107 2.38 10.93 6.76
N THR A 108 1.86 12.16 6.96
CA THR A 108 1.12 12.87 5.91
C THR A 108 1.97 13.11 4.67
N ASN A 109 3.21 13.57 4.82
CA ASN A 109 4.15 13.77 3.71
C ASN A 109 4.45 12.46 2.97
N LEU A 110 4.63 11.36 3.72
CA LEU A 110 4.88 10.05 3.12
C LEU A 110 3.65 9.55 2.35
N ARG A 111 2.44 9.70 2.90
CA ARG A 111 1.18 9.31 2.23
C ARG A 111 0.97 10.11 0.95
N THR A 112 1.11 11.42 0.99
CA THR A 112 0.94 12.28 -0.20
C THR A 112 1.98 11.97 -1.27
N THR A 113 3.24 11.76 -0.88
CA THR A 113 4.32 11.38 -1.80
C THR A 113 4.07 10.00 -2.42
N LEU A 114 3.65 9.02 -1.60
CA LEU A 114 3.31 7.68 -2.05
C LEU A 114 2.16 7.72 -3.07
N TYR A 115 1.09 8.44 -2.71
CA TYR A 115 -0.08 8.57 -3.58
C TYR A 115 0.24 9.26 -4.90
N GLY A 116 0.96 10.38 -4.85
CA GLY A 116 1.38 11.13 -6.05
C GLY A 116 2.25 10.30 -6.99
N ARG A 117 3.22 9.55 -6.44
CA ARG A 117 4.09 8.68 -7.25
C ARG A 117 3.36 7.47 -7.83
N LEU A 118 2.42 6.87 -7.09
CA LEU A 118 1.60 5.77 -7.61
C LEU A 118 0.64 6.25 -8.69
N ALA A 119 0.04 7.43 -8.53
CA ALA A 119 -0.85 8.03 -9.51
C ALA A 119 -0.13 8.44 -10.81
N ALA A 120 1.10 8.93 -10.70
CA ALA A 120 1.92 9.30 -11.86
C ALA A 120 2.70 8.11 -12.46
N GLY A 121 2.82 7.02 -11.71
CA GLY A 121 3.60 5.85 -12.08
C GLY A 121 2.86 4.89 -13.01
N ARG A 122 3.49 3.74 -13.26
CA ARG A 122 2.95 2.70 -14.14
C ARG A 122 1.74 2.01 -13.53
N SER A 123 0.65 1.94 -14.28
CA SER A 123 -0.62 1.32 -13.86
C SER A 123 -0.47 -0.16 -13.47
N GLU A 124 0.43 -0.89 -14.13
CA GLU A 124 0.66 -2.31 -13.83
C GLU A 124 1.16 -2.56 -12.40
N ALA A 125 1.89 -1.60 -11.79
CA ALA A 125 2.38 -1.73 -10.42
C ALA A 125 1.22 -1.80 -9.41
N THR A 126 0.13 -1.08 -9.68
CA THR A 126 -1.09 -1.09 -8.85
C THR A 126 -2.03 -2.24 -9.22
N LEU A 127 -2.16 -2.58 -10.50
CA LEU A 127 -3.02 -3.68 -10.97
C LEU A 127 -2.56 -5.06 -10.46
N ARG A 128 -1.26 -5.24 -10.21
CA ARG A 128 -0.69 -6.50 -9.68
C ARG A 128 -0.91 -6.71 -8.18
N VAL A 129 -1.22 -5.64 -7.44
CA VAL A 129 -1.36 -5.68 -5.98
C VAL A 129 -2.83 -5.82 -5.63
N ARG A 130 -3.16 -6.80 -4.78
CA ARG A 130 -4.53 -6.93 -4.26
C ARG A 130 -4.95 -5.66 -3.54
N ARG A 131 -6.20 -5.24 -3.68
CA ARG A 131 -6.73 -3.99 -3.06
C ARG A 131 -6.46 -3.92 -1.56
N GLY A 132 -6.64 -5.03 -0.84
CA GLY A 132 -6.36 -5.10 0.60
C GLY A 132 -4.88 -4.86 0.93
N ASP A 133 -3.96 -5.40 0.13
CA ASP A 133 -2.52 -5.20 0.28
C ASP A 133 -2.11 -3.74 -0.02
N LEU A 134 -2.71 -3.13 -1.05
CA LEU A 134 -2.46 -1.73 -1.38
C LEU A 134 -2.92 -0.81 -0.23
N LEU A 135 -4.13 -1.07 0.30
CA LEU A 135 -4.66 -0.32 1.45
C LEU A 135 -3.79 -0.50 2.69
N ALA A 136 -3.29 -1.72 2.96
CA ALA A 136 -2.37 -1.99 4.05
C ALA A 136 -1.04 -1.23 3.90
N ARG A 137 -0.51 -1.12 2.67
CA ARG A 137 0.75 -0.39 2.39
C ARG A 137 0.58 1.12 2.55
N VAL A 138 -0.54 1.69 2.10
CA VAL A 138 -0.83 3.14 2.23
C VAL A 138 -1.22 3.50 3.67
N GLY A 139 -1.85 2.58 4.40
CA GLY A 139 -2.25 2.76 5.80
C GLY A 139 -1.18 2.27 6.79
N ALA A 140 -1.29 1.01 7.19
CA ALA A 140 -0.51 0.42 8.28
C ALA A 140 1.02 0.46 8.07
N ASP A 141 1.50 0.31 6.81
CA ASP A 141 2.94 0.37 6.55
C ASP A 141 3.47 1.80 6.66
N VAL A 142 2.71 2.81 6.22
CA VAL A 142 3.08 4.23 6.40
C VAL A 142 3.12 4.57 7.89
N ASP A 143 2.14 4.12 8.68
CA ASP A 143 2.11 4.31 10.13
C ASP A 143 3.31 3.63 10.79
N ALA A 144 3.65 2.41 10.38
CA ALA A 144 4.82 1.69 10.90
C ALA A 144 6.14 2.40 10.56
N VAL A 145 6.26 3.05 9.38
CA VAL A 145 7.44 3.87 9.05
C VAL A 145 7.46 5.15 9.89
N GLY A 146 6.30 5.80 10.10
CA GLY A 146 6.19 6.97 10.97
C GLY A 146 6.55 6.68 12.43
N ASP A 147 6.18 5.52 12.94
CA ASP A 147 6.49 5.04 14.28
C ASP A 147 8.01 5.00 14.57
N VAL A 148 8.86 4.85 13.55
CA VAL A 148 10.32 4.90 13.73
C VAL A 148 10.78 6.22 14.33
N VAL A 149 10.06 7.32 14.05
CA VAL A 149 10.41 8.64 14.58
C VAL A 149 10.16 8.69 16.08
N VAL A 150 8.91 8.41 16.50
CA VAL A 150 8.49 8.53 17.91
C VAL A 150 9.06 7.42 18.79
N ARG A 151 9.11 6.19 18.26
CA ARG A 151 9.51 5.01 19.02
C ARG A 151 10.96 4.59 18.82
N GLY A 152 11.67 5.17 17.85
CA GLY A 152 13.04 4.81 17.52
C GLY A 152 14.01 5.99 17.62
N LEU A 153 13.87 6.97 16.72
CA LEU A 153 14.83 8.06 16.54
C LEU A 153 14.85 9.01 17.75
N LEU A 154 13.68 9.49 18.19
CA LEU A 154 13.57 10.43 19.30
C LEU A 154 14.03 9.82 20.62
N PRO A 155 13.58 8.61 21.05
CA PRO A 155 14.08 7.98 22.27
C PRO A 155 15.59 7.72 22.25
N ALA A 156 16.16 7.34 21.11
CA ALA A 156 17.59 7.15 20.98
C ALA A 156 18.38 8.47 21.17
N GLY A 157 17.88 9.56 20.57
CA GLY A 157 18.47 10.90 20.76
C GLY A 157 18.39 11.37 22.22
N VAL A 158 17.22 11.19 22.86
CA VAL A 158 17.01 11.54 24.26
C VAL A 158 17.93 10.72 25.17
N ALA A 159 18.02 9.39 24.97
CA ALA A 159 18.87 8.52 25.77
C ALA A 159 20.36 8.87 25.64
N LEU A 160 20.79 9.25 24.43
CA LEU A 160 22.17 9.68 24.19
C LEU A 160 22.50 10.99 24.93
N LEU A 161 21.66 12.02 24.76
CA LEU A 161 21.89 13.33 25.36
C LEU A 161 21.78 13.26 26.91
N LEU A 162 20.76 12.61 27.43
CA LEU A 162 20.57 12.44 28.85
C LEU A 162 21.67 11.60 29.46
N GLY A 163 22.05 10.49 28.83
CA GLY A 163 23.13 9.62 29.30
C GLY A 163 24.47 10.36 29.34
N ALA A 164 24.81 11.07 28.27
CA ALA A 164 26.03 11.87 28.21
C ALA A 164 26.04 12.99 29.27
N GLY A 165 24.93 13.72 29.43
CA GLY A 165 24.77 14.76 30.43
C GLY A 165 24.88 14.23 31.88
N THR A 166 24.26 13.07 32.16
CA THR A 166 24.32 12.43 33.48
C THR A 166 25.72 11.91 33.79
N VAL A 167 26.41 11.28 32.82
CA VAL A 167 27.80 10.84 32.99
C VAL A 167 28.73 12.04 33.26
N ALA A 168 28.58 13.13 32.49
CA ALA A 168 29.35 14.35 32.68
C ALA A 168 29.10 14.97 34.06
N ALA A 169 27.84 15.09 34.49
CA ALA A 169 27.50 15.57 35.84
C ALA A 169 28.08 14.68 36.92
N MET A 170 28.02 13.36 36.77
CA MET A 170 28.53 12.40 37.74
C MET A 170 30.07 12.40 37.81
N ALA A 171 30.75 12.66 36.67
CA ALA A 171 32.20 12.80 36.62
C ALA A 171 32.71 13.98 37.42
N PHE A 172 31.90 15.03 37.57
CA PHE A 172 32.21 16.17 38.41
C PHE A 172 32.25 15.81 39.90
N PHE A 173 31.37 14.88 40.37
CA PHE A 173 31.34 14.42 41.74
C PHE A 173 32.36 13.32 42.00
N TRP A 174 32.35 12.24 41.17
CA TRP A 174 33.20 11.08 41.36
C TRP A 174 33.50 10.37 40.01
N PRO A 175 34.66 10.62 39.37
CA PRO A 175 35.01 10.06 38.07
C PRO A 175 34.96 8.53 37.95
N PRO A 176 35.38 7.73 38.98
CA PRO A 176 35.29 6.27 38.89
C PRO A 176 33.85 5.75 38.76
N ALA A 177 32.90 6.36 39.49
CA ALA A 177 31.49 5.98 39.37
C ALA A 177 30.89 6.44 38.03
N ALA A 178 31.32 7.60 37.52
CA ALA A 178 30.91 8.06 36.20
C ALA A 178 31.37 7.11 35.06
N ALA A 179 32.59 6.58 35.14
CA ALA A 179 33.10 5.58 34.20
C ALA A 179 32.29 4.27 34.24
N ALA A 180 31.97 3.79 35.46
CA ALA A 180 31.12 2.63 35.66
C ALA A 180 29.70 2.85 35.12
N LEU A 181 29.11 4.03 35.40
CA LEU A 181 27.81 4.42 34.85
C LEU A 181 27.84 4.43 33.31
N ALA A 182 28.87 5.02 32.70
CA ALA A 182 29.02 5.07 31.25
C ALA A 182 29.07 3.66 30.62
N ALA A 183 29.87 2.75 31.23
CA ALA A 183 29.95 1.35 30.76
C ALA A 183 28.59 0.63 30.85
N CYS A 184 27.88 0.81 31.99
CA CYS A 184 26.56 0.22 32.20
C CYS A 184 25.49 0.83 31.29
N LEU A 185 25.53 2.15 31.01
CA LEU A 185 24.65 2.81 30.06
C LEU A 185 24.89 2.32 28.61
N VAL A 186 26.14 2.07 28.21
CA VAL A 186 26.48 1.47 26.93
C VAL A 186 25.95 0.04 26.86
N LEU A 187 26.11 -0.77 27.90
CA LEU A 187 25.57 -2.13 27.96
C LEU A 187 24.04 -2.14 27.80
N ALA A 188 23.33 -1.30 28.53
CA ALA A 188 21.87 -1.18 28.49
C ALA A 188 21.38 -0.47 27.21
N GLY A 189 22.09 0.56 26.75
CA GLY A 189 21.68 1.40 25.62
C GLY A 189 22.04 0.83 24.24
N VAL A 190 23.02 -0.09 24.17
CA VAL A 190 23.45 -0.72 22.93
C VAL A 190 23.26 -2.23 22.99
N GLY A 191 23.75 -2.89 24.02
CA GLY A 191 23.70 -4.35 24.15
C GLY A 191 22.28 -4.90 24.21
N ALA A 192 21.45 -4.36 25.10
CA ALA A 192 20.05 -4.79 25.25
C ALA A 192 19.21 -4.54 23.98
N PRO A 193 19.24 -3.37 23.34
CA PRO A 193 18.53 -3.13 22.08
C PRO A 193 18.98 -4.03 20.92
N LEU A 194 20.28 -4.31 20.78
CA LEU A 194 20.79 -5.22 19.75
C LEU A 194 20.26 -6.65 19.96
N LEU A 195 20.22 -7.11 21.21
CA LEU A 195 19.66 -8.41 21.54
C LEU A 195 18.15 -8.48 21.26
N ALA A 196 17.41 -7.45 21.69
CA ALA A 196 15.98 -7.32 21.40
C ALA A 196 15.68 -7.31 19.90
N ALA A 197 16.45 -6.54 19.11
CA ALA A 197 16.33 -6.51 17.65
C ALA A 197 16.58 -7.88 17.00
N ARG A 198 17.54 -8.65 17.54
CA ARG A 198 17.84 -10.00 17.05
C ARG A 198 16.68 -10.95 17.32
N GLY A 199 16.12 -10.92 18.53
CA GLY A 199 14.94 -11.71 18.88
C GLY A 199 13.72 -11.36 18.04
N ALA A 200 13.46 -10.05 17.88
CA ALA A 200 12.35 -9.57 17.05
C ALA A 200 12.46 -10.03 15.59
N ARG A 201 13.66 -10.03 15.01
CA ARG A 201 13.86 -10.53 13.63
C ARG A 201 13.51 -12.01 13.48
N ILE A 202 13.90 -12.84 14.46
CA ILE A 202 13.63 -14.29 14.45
C ILE A 202 12.12 -14.52 14.58
N ALA A 203 11.48 -13.84 15.53
CA ALA A 203 10.05 -13.94 15.77
C ALA A 203 9.24 -13.47 14.55
N GLU A 204 9.58 -12.32 13.95
CA GLU A 204 8.87 -11.75 12.80
C GLU A 204 8.91 -12.67 11.57
N ARG A 205 10.07 -13.26 11.26
CA ARG A 205 10.20 -14.23 10.16
C ARG A 205 9.30 -15.45 10.35
N ARG A 206 9.27 -16.01 11.57
CA ARG A 206 8.44 -17.18 11.88
C ARG A 206 6.95 -16.83 11.95
N ALA A 207 6.61 -15.64 12.44
CA ALA A 207 5.24 -15.19 12.56
C ALA A 207 4.61 -14.75 11.24
N ALA A 208 5.38 -14.34 10.23
CA ALA A 208 4.86 -13.86 8.96
C ALA A 208 4.06 -14.94 8.22
N SER A 209 4.65 -16.14 8.01
CA SER A 209 3.95 -17.26 7.37
C SER A 209 2.80 -17.78 8.23
N ALA A 210 3.03 -17.95 9.55
CA ALA A 210 1.98 -18.42 10.46
C ALA A 210 0.78 -17.48 10.53
N ARG A 211 1.00 -16.15 10.41
CA ARG A 211 -0.08 -15.16 10.34
C ARG A 211 -0.87 -15.28 9.04
N ALA A 212 -0.20 -15.48 7.91
CA ALA A 212 -0.86 -15.72 6.64
C ALA A 212 -1.73 -16.99 6.68
N ASP A 213 -1.20 -18.09 7.23
CA ASP A 213 -1.93 -19.34 7.39
C ASP A 213 -3.16 -19.19 8.30
N ALA A 214 -3.01 -18.48 9.43
CA ALA A 214 -4.11 -18.23 10.36
C ALA A 214 -5.20 -17.34 9.72
N SER A 215 -4.80 -16.30 8.98
CA SER A 215 -5.73 -15.43 8.27
C SER A 215 -6.46 -16.17 7.14
N ALA A 216 -5.75 -17.01 6.38
CA ALA A 216 -6.36 -17.82 5.33
C ALA A 216 -7.35 -18.84 5.92
N ALA A 217 -6.99 -19.52 7.03
CA ALA A 217 -7.90 -20.44 7.72
C ALA A 217 -9.15 -19.74 8.25
N ALA A 218 -9.02 -18.51 8.77
CA ALA A 218 -10.15 -17.72 9.25
C ALA A 218 -11.07 -17.28 8.11
N LEU A 219 -10.51 -16.76 7.00
CA LEU A 219 -11.29 -16.36 5.83
C LEU A 219 -12.06 -17.55 5.25
N THR A 220 -11.39 -18.68 5.03
CA THR A 220 -12.06 -19.88 4.52
C THR A 220 -13.18 -20.36 5.45
N ALA A 221 -13.00 -20.24 6.77
CA ALA A 221 -14.04 -20.62 7.72
C ALA A 221 -15.27 -19.70 7.65
N LEU A 222 -15.07 -18.41 7.29
CA LEU A 222 -16.15 -17.43 7.13
C LEU A 222 -16.83 -17.57 5.76
N ASP A 223 -16.06 -17.70 4.69
CA ASP A 223 -16.58 -17.81 3.32
C ASP A 223 -17.38 -19.10 3.12
N ASP A 224 -16.91 -20.21 3.70
CA ASP A 224 -17.57 -21.51 3.61
C ASP A 224 -18.58 -21.78 4.76
N ALA A 225 -18.94 -20.77 5.57
CA ALA A 225 -19.77 -20.99 6.77
C ALA A 225 -21.09 -21.71 6.48
N GLY A 226 -21.80 -21.30 5.41
CA GLY A 226 -23.06 -21.94 5.01
C GLY A 226 -22.89 -23.42 4.60
N PRO A 227 -22.04 -23.74 3.61
CA PRO A 227 -21.71 -25.12 3.22
C PRO A 227 -21.21 -25.97 4.39
N LEU A 228 -20.37 -25.41 5.28
CA LEU A 228 -19.81 -26.13 6.44
C LEU A 228 -20.89 -26.50 7.46
N LEU A 229 -21.89 -25.63 7.67
CA LEU A 229 -23.03 -25.92 8.55
C LEU A 229 -23.85 -27.10 8.00
N VAL A 230 -24.15 -27.09 6.71
CA VAL A 230 -24.92 -28.15 6.06
C VAL A 230 -24.17 -29.49 6.05
N ALA A 231 -22.85 -29.43 5.79
CA ALA A 231 -22.00 -30.64 5.73
C ALA A 231 -21.51 -31.14 7.10
N GLY A 232 -21.88 -30.48 8.23
CA GLY A 232 -21.39 -30.83 9.57
C GLY A 232 -19.90 -30.65 9.77
N GLY A 233 -19.22 -29.85 8.91
CA GLY A 233 -17.76 -29.67 8.88
C GLY A 233 -17.19 -28.60 9.81
N VAL A 234 -18.04 -27.85 10.51
CA VAL A 234 -17.67 -26.66 11.31
C VAL A 234 -16.61 -26.99 12.37
N GLU A 235 -16.80 -28.07 13.15
CA GLU A 235 -15.88 -28.43 14.24
C GLU A 235 -14.48 -28.81 13.73
N ARG A 236 -14.39 -29.44 12.58
CA ARG A 236 -13.08 -29.72 11.93
C ARG A 236 -12.39 -28.43 11.53
N ARG A 237 -13.11 -27.48 10.93
CA ARG A 237 -12.56 -26.21 10.48
C ARG A 237 -12.12 -25.32 11.65
N LEU A 238 -12.89 -25.32 12.73
CA LEU A 238 -12.49 -24.63 13.97
C LEU A 238 -11.22 -25.23 14.60
N ARG A 239 -11.03 -26.54 14.52
CA ARG A 239 -9.77 -27.16 14.98
C ARG A 239 -8.58 -26.72 14.12
N GLU A 240 -8.72 -26.71 12.81
CA GLU A 240 -7.69 -26.23 11.88
C GLU A 240 -7.31 -24.76 12.18
N LEU A 241 -8.30 -23.90 12.42
CA LEU A 241 -8.10 -22.51 12.80
C LEU A 241 -7.35 -22.40 14.14
N ARG A 242 -7.79 -23.15 15.16
CA ARG A 242 -7.11 -23.16 16.48
C ARG A 242 -5.65 -23.64 16.37
N ASP A 243 -5.38 -24.60 15.50
CA ASP A 243 -4.01 -25.10 15.29
C ASP A 243 -3.15 -24.09 14.54
N ALA A 244 -3.70 -23.37 13.57
CA ALA A 244 -3.03 -22.25 12.91
C ALA A 244 -2.72 -21.11 13.89
N ASP A 245 -3.68 -20.74 14.74
CA ASP A 245 -3.50 -19.72 15.78
C ASP A 245 -2.44 -20.14 16.81
N ARG A 246 -2.44 -21.40 17.24
CA ARG A 246 -1.37 -21.94 18.12
C ARG A 246 0.01 -21.90 17.47
N ARG A 247 0.13 -22.14 16.16
CA ARG A 247 1.41 -21.98 15.43
C ARG A 247 1.86 -20.54 15.43
N LEU A 248 0.93 -19.60 15.19
CA LEU A 248 1.20 -18.18 15.25
C LEU A 248 1.66 -17.74 16.66
N ALA A 249 0.96 -18.17 17.72
CA ALA A 249 1.34 -17.87 19.10
C ALA A 249 2.77 -18.35 19.41
N ARG A 250 3.11 -19.62 19.08
CA ARG A 250 4.47 -20.15 19.29
C ARG A 250 5.53 -19.40 18.47
N ALA A 251 5.20 -18.96 17.25
CA ALA A 251 6.09 -18.17 16.43
C ALA A 251 6.39 -16.79 17.07
N VAL A 252 5.36 -16.12 17.61
CA VAL A 252 5.50 -14.85 18.36
C VAL A 252 6.31 -15.08 19.64
N ASP A 253 6.00 -16.11 20.40
CA ASP A 253 6.69 -16.45 21.66
C ASP A 253 8.17 -16.80 21.45
N SER A 254 8.56 -17.21 20.24
CA SER A 254 9.97 -17.53 19.95
C SER A 254 10.95 -16.37 20.14
N GLY A 255 10.47 -15.12 20.22
CA GLY A 255 11.25 -13.93 20.55
C GLY A 255 11.18 -13.50 22.02
N ALA A 256 10.29 -14.11 22.81
CA ALA A 256 10.03 -13.67 24.18
C ALA A 256 11.25 -13.81 25.11
N ALA A 257 11.97 -14.94 25.00
CA ALA A 257 13.17 -15.17 25.81
C ALA A 257 14.28 -14.14 25.56
N THR A 258 14.53 -13.77 24.30
CA THR A 258 15.51 -12.74 23.95
C THR A 258 15.08 -11.35 24.40
N SER A 259 13.78 -11.05 24.35
CA SER A 259 13.24 -9.78 24.84
C SER A 259 13.31 -9.70 26.36
N ALA A 260 13.01 -10.79 27.07
CA ALA A 260 13.15 -10.88 28.52
C ALA A 260 14.62 -10.73 28.96
N LEU A 261 15.55 -11.37 28.25
CA LEU A 261 16.98 -11.22 28.52
C LEU A 261 17.45 -9.78 28.28
N ALA A 262 16.98 -9.12 27.22
CA ALA A 262 17.29 -7.72 26.95
C ALA A 262 16.79 -6.80 28.08
N ALA A 263 15.59 -7.02 28.59
CA ALA A 263 15.06 -6.30 29.75
C ALA A 263 15.89 -6.58 31.04
N GLY A 264 16.24 -7.85 31.25
CA GLY A 264 17.11 -8.27 32.38
C GLY A 264 18.48 -7.60 32.35
N ILE A 265 19.10 -7.43 31.19
CA ILE A 265 20.36 -6.67 31.03
C ILE A 265 20.18 -5.23 31.48
N GLY A 266 19.08 -4.56 31.18
CA GLY A 266 18.79 -3.21 31.62
C GLY A 266 18.74 -3.09 33.17
N ILE A 267 18.02 -4.00 33.82
CA ILE A 267 17.90 -4.05 35.28
C ILE A 267 19.25 -4.36 35.91
N LEU A 268 19.97 -5.35 35.37
CA LEU A 268 21.31 -5.73 35.83
C LEU A 268 22.29 -4.56 35.73
N ALA A 269 22.31 -3.86 34.61
CA ALA A 269 23.18 -2.70 34.40
C ALA A 269 22.89 -1.57 35.40
N THR A 270 21.60 -1.34 35.72
CA THR A 270 21.20 -0.37 36.75
C THR A 270 21.74 -0.77 38.12
N GLY A 271 21.58 -2.03 38.53
CA GLY A 271 22.11 -2.55 39.79
C GLY A 271 23.63 -2.49 39.87
N LEU A 272 24.32 -2.88 38.79
CA LEU A 272 25.78 -2.82 38.69
C LEU A 272 26.31 -1.39 38.82
N ALA A 273 25.66 -0.41 38.16
CA ALA A 273 26.06 1.00 38.25
C ALA A 273 25.93 1.54 39.67
N ALA A 274 24.82 1.23 40.37
CA ALA A 274 24.61 1.62 41.75
C ALA A 274 25.61 0.93 42.70
N THR A 275 25.86 -0.36 42.50
CA THR A 275 26.85 -1.13 43.31
C THR A 275 28.25 -0.61 43.07
N ALA A 276 28.65 -0.32 41.82
CA ALA A 276 29.95 0.25 41.51
C ALA A 276 30.13 1.65 42.16
N ALA A 277 29.06 2.46 42.18
CA ALA A 277 29.05 3.75 42.88
C ALA A 277 29.31 3.60 44.40
N LEU A 278 28.72 2.58 45.04
CA LEU A 278 28.96 2.25 46.45
C LEU A 278 30.37 1.73 46.68
N VAL A 279 30.82 0.76 45.90
CA VAL A 279 32.14 0.12 46.06
C VAL A 279 33.28 1.12 45.89
N THR A 280 33.15 2.06 44.94
CA THR A 280 34.17 3.10 44.71
C THR A 280 33.98 4.32 45.65
N GLY A 281 32.75 4.65 46.03
CA GLY A 281 32.45 5.85 46.78
C GLY A 281 32.63 5.68 48.30
N ILE A 282 32.35 4.52 48.90
CA ILE A 282 32.53 4.30 50.36
C ILE A 282 34.01 4.49 50.77
N PRO A 283 35.01 3.90 50.09
CA PRO A 283 36.41 4.19 50.41
C PRO A 283 36.78 5.67 50.26
N ALA A 284 36.22 6.34 49.21
CA ALA A 284 36.44 7.76 48.95
C ALA A 284 35.90 8.66 50.08
N VAL A 285 34.75 8.30 50.63
CA VAL A 285 34.22 9.02 51.84
C VAL A 285 35.10 8.78 53.05
N ARG A 286 35.57 7.56 53.26
CA ARG A 286 36.47 7.22 54.39
C ARG A 286 37.82 7.94 54.30
N SER A 287 38.34 8.16 53.12
CA SER A 287 39.58 8.90 52.86
C SER A 287 39.38 10.42 52.84
N GLY A 288 38.15 10.92 52.92
CA GLY A 288 37.84 12.35 52.81
C GLY A 288 37.86 12.91 51.42
N ALA A 289 38.03 12.07 50.38
CA ALA A 289 38.05 12.49 48.97
C ALA A 289 36.65 12.79 48.40
N LEU A 290 35.59 12.28 49.05
CA LEU A 290 34.18 12.50 48.66
C LEU A 290 33.37 12.86 49.93
N ALA A 291 32.50 13.88 49.81
CA ALA A 291 31.62 14.21 50.94
C ALA A 291 30.50 13.14 51.08
N PRO A 292 30.07 12.81 52.32
CA PRO A 292 29.00 11.82 52.55
C PRO A 292 27.69 12.16 51.81
N VAL A 293 27.38 13.45 51.63
CA VAL A 293 26.19 13.93 50.92
C VAL A 293 26.30 13.65 49.43
N ASP A 294 27.48 13.82 48.86
CA ASP A 294 27.74 13.58 47.46
C ASP A 294 27.70 12.08 47.10
N LEU A 295 28.07 11.20 48.04
CA LEU A 295 27.92 9.76 47.88
C LEU A 295 26.46 9.37 47.63
N ALA A 296 25.52 9.96 48.37
CA ALA A 296 24.09 9.69 48.15
C ALA A 296 23.63 10.09 46.76
N VAL A 297 24.11 11.24 46.25
CA VAL A 297 23.84 11.69 44.88
C VAL A 297 24.40 10.71 43.86
N VAL A 298 25.67 10.31 44.01
CA VAL A 298 26.40 9.40 43.12
C VAL A 298 25.74 8.01 43.06
N VAL A 299 25.17 7.51 44.17
CA VAL A 299 24.50 6.19 44.23
C VAL A 299 23.08 6.23 43.70
N LEU A 300 22.30 7.29 43.93
CA LEU A 300 20.88 7.33 43.56
C LEU A 300 20.64 7.89 42.15
N THR A 301 21.54 8.72 41.63
CA THR A 301 21.42 9.27 40.25
C THR A 301 21.35 8.20 39.16
N PRO A 302 22.14 7.10 39.16
CA PRO A 302 22.03 6.03 38.20
C PRO A 302 20.63 5.45 38.07
N LEU A 303 19.88 5.27 39.16
CA LEU A 303 18.54 4.70 39.15
C LEU A 303 17.59 5.48 38.25
N ALA A 304 17.69 6.82 38.26
CA ALA A 304 16.90 7.67 37.39
C ALA A 304 17.45 7.77 35.96
N ALA A 305 18.78 7.69 35.77
CA ALA A 305 19.42 7.81 34.47
C ALA A 305 19.04 6.67 33.51
N PHE A 306 18.83 5.46 34.03
CA PHE A 306 18.43 4.28 33.22
C PHE A 306 16.99 4.34 32.71
N GLU A 307 16.13 5.28 33.15
CA GLU A 307 14.76 5.43 32.62
C GLU A 307 14.77 5.64 31.09
N ALA A 308 15.70 6.42 30.57
CA ALA A 308 15.84 6.68 29.16
C ALA A 308 16.26 5.43 28.34
N THR A 309 17.16 4.62 28.88
CA THR A 309 17.65 3.41 28.20
C THR A 309 16.62 2.28 28.22
N GLY A 310 15.71 2.26 29.19
CA GLY A 310 14.65 1.26 29.33
C GLY A 310 13.70 1.20 28.10
N MET A 311 13.56 2.31 27.36
CA MET A 311 12.74 2.37 26.14
C MET A 311 13.46 1.84 24.88
N LEU A 312 14.79 1.73 24.90
CA LEU A 312 15.58 1.42 23.69
C LEU A 312 15.40 -0.01 23.16
N PRO A 313 15.19 -1.07 23.96
CA PRO A 313 14.87 -2.39 23.45
C PRO A 313 13.57 -2.39 22.62
N ALA A 314 12.52 -1.73 23.10
CA ALA A 314 11.26 -1.57 22.35
C ALA A 314 11.45 -0.71 21.09
N ALA A 315 12.28 0.33 21.16
CA ALA A 315 12.67 1.15 20.02
C ALA A 315 13.36 0.32 18.92
N ALA A 316 14.26 -0.57 19.31
CA ALA A 316 14.95 -1.46 18.37
C ALA A 316 14.00 -2.43 17.66
N VAL A 317 12.98 -2.94 18.34
CA VAL A 317 11.90 -3.75 17.75
C VAL A 317 11.08 -2.93 16.76
N ALA A 318 10.68 -1.70 17.14
CA ALA A 318 9.94 -0.79 16.26
C ALA A 318 10.74 -0.49 14.99
N VAL A 319 12.04 -0.21 15.08
CA VAL A 319 12.92 -0.02 13.92
C VAL A 319 12.93 -1.24 12.98
N GLN A 320 12.88 -2.48 13.49
CA GLN A 320 12.82 -3.66 12.63
C GLN A 320 11.48 -3.75 11.87
N ARG A 321 10.36 -3.48 12.55
CA ARG A 321 9.03 -3.42 11.90
C ARG A 321 8.98 -2.33 10.83
N SER A 322 9.47 -1.15 11.15
CA SER A 322 9.55 -0.03 10.20
C SER A 322 10.44 -0.35 8.99
N ARG A 323 11.52 -1.14 9.16
CA ARG A 323 12.35 -1.60 8.03
C ARG A 323 11.60 -2.52 7.10
N ALA A 324 10.80 -3.45 7.62
CA ALA A 324 9.99 -4.35 6.82
C ALA A 324 8.89 -3.57 6.06
N ALA A 325 8.19 -2.65 6.73
CA ALA A 325 7.20 -1.77 6.11
C ALA A 325 7.82 -0.88 5.02
N ALA A 326 8.96 -0.26 5.30
CA ALA A 326 9.71 0.54 4.34
C ALA A 326 10.12 -0.27 3.09
N ALA A 327 10.49 -1.54 3.26
CA ALA A 327 10.83 -2.39 2.12
C ALA A 327 9.61 -2.64 1.22
N ARG A 328 8.43 -2.90 1.79
CA ARG A 328 7.20 -3.09 1.01
C ARG A 328 6.76 -1.82 0.28
N ILE A 329 6.82 -0.66 0.94
CA ILE A 329 6.51 0.63 0.32
C ILE A 329 7.47 0.92 -0.84
N LEU A 330 8.78 0.76 -0.61
CA LEU A 330 9.78 1.05 -1.64
C LEU A 330 9.72 0.07 -2.80
N ALA A 331 9.46 -1.22 -2.56
CA ALA A 331 9.25 -2.19 -3.64
C ALA A 331 8.06 -1.80 -4.53
N LEU A 332 6.96 -1.31 -3.93
CA LEU A 332 5.82 -0.81 -4.68
C LEU A 332 6.17 0.45 -5.50
N LEU A 333 6.88 1.40 -4.89
CA LEU A 333 7.31 2.62 -5.58
C LEU A 333 8.33 2.33 -6.69
N ASP A 334 9.30 1.46 -6.43
CA ASP A 334 10.31 1.09 -7.41
C ASP A 334 9.68 0.34 -8.59
N SER A 335 8.60 -0.43 -8.37
CA SER A 335 7.84 -1.04 -9.46
C SER A 335 7.02 -0.02 -10.26
N ALA A 336 6.52 1.04 -9.61
CA ALA A 336 5.81 2.12 -10.28
C ALA A 336 6.74 3.05 -11.09
N ASP A 337 7.97 3.27 -10.61
CA ASP A 337 8.97 4.12 -11.25
C ASP A 337 9.87 3.36 -12.26
N ALA A 338 9.78 2.03 -12.33
CA ALA A 338 10.63 1.23 -13.21
C ALA A 338 10.44 1.66 -14.68
N PRO A 339 11.52 1.82 -15.47
CA PRO A 339 11.37 2.03 -16.91
C PRO A 339 10.60 0.85 -17.53
N ALA A 340 9.86 1.13 -18.61
CA ALA A 340 9.16 0.07 -19.33
C ALA A 340 10.14 -1.04 -19.69
N PRO A 341 9.80 -2.34 -19.49
CA PRO A 341 10.65 -3.40 -19.98
C PRO A 341 10.76 -3.23 -21.50
N VAL A 342 11.95 -2.92 -21.95
CA VAL A 342 12.27 -2.97 -23.38
C VAL A 342 12.09 -4.44 -23.73
N ALA A 343 11.12 -4.75 -24.61
CA ALA A 343 10.88 -6.10 -25.08
C ALA A 343 12.18 -6.57 -25.78
N SER A 344 13.03 -7.27 -25.05
CA SER A 344 14.26 -7.83 -25.56
C SER A 344 13.97 -9.18 -26.19
N VAL A 345 13.33 -9.16 -27.35
CA VAL A 345 13.46 -10.20 -28.38
C VAL A 345 13.40 -9.48 -29.71
N ALA A 346 14.46 -8.78 -30.05
CA ALA A 346 14.72 -8.52 -31.46
C ALA A 346 15.31 -9.81 -32.04
N PRO A 347 14.76 -10.39 -33.14
CA PRO A 347 15.50 -11.35 -33.93
C PRO A 347 16.75 -10.65 -34.47
N GLU A 348 17.90 -11.33 -34.40
CA GLU A 348 19.15 -10.84 -34.99
C GLU A 348 18.91 -10.46 -36.45
N GLY A 349 19.01 -9.17 -36.76
CA GLY A 349 18.84 -8.63 -38.13
C GLY A 349 17.91 -7.43 -38.28
N ALA A 350 17.25 -6.93 -37.23
CA ALA A 350 16.39 -5.76 -37.30
C ALA A 350 17.17 -4.45 -37.10
N ALA A 351 16.87 -3.46 -37.93
CA ALA A 351 17.42 -2.11 -37.93
C ALA A 351 17.29 -1.40 -36.56
N PRO A 352 18.11 -0.37 -36.27
CA PRO A 352 18.22 0.25 -34.95
C PRO A 352 16.88 0.80 -34.45
N ALA A 353 16.64 0.58 -33.16
CA ALA A 353 15.43 1.00 -32.44
C ALA A 353 15.14 2.49 -32.61
N PRO A 354 13.86 2.90 -32.75
CA PRO A 354 13.49 4.30 -32.83
C PRO A 354 13.76 5.00 -31.49
N VAL A 355 14.37 6.16 -31.60
CA VAL A 355 14.71 7.10 -30.54
C VAL A 355 13.42 7.56 -29.82
N ALA A 356 13.48 7.75 -28.50
CA ALA A 356 12.41 8.31 -27.68
C ALA A 356 11.75 9.51 -28.38
N ALA A 357 10.44 9.42 -28.60
CA ALA A 357 9.67 10.50 -29.20
C ALA A 357 9.62 11.70 -28.24
N THR A 358 10.38 12.73 -28.57
CA THR A 358 10.29 14.04 -27.93
C THR A 358 8.96 14.71 -28.33
N SER A 359 8.55 15.74 -27.59
CA SER A 359 7.37 16.57 -27.90
C SER A 359 7.33 17.04 -29.36
N GLU A 360 8.47 17.16 -30.04
CA GLU A 360 8.61 17.47 -31.47
C GLU A 360 8.19 16.31 -32.39
N ALA A 361 8.43 15.05 -31.99
CA ALA A 361 7.99 13.90 -32.77
C ALA A 361 6.45 13.72 -32.69
N LEU A 362 5.84 14.07 -31.55
CA LEU A 362 4.39 14.16 -31.38
C LEU A 362 3.79 15.27 -32.27
N ALA A 363 4.44 16.43 -32.36
CA ALA A 363 4.03 17.52 -33.23
C ALA A 363 4.24 17.20 -34.72
N ALA A 364 5.29 16.45 -35.09
CA ALA A 364 5.55 16.00 -36.44
C ALA A 364 4.57 14.92 -36.91
N ALA A 365 4.15 13.99 -36.05
CA ALA A 365 3.13 13.00 -36.33
C ALA A 365 1.75 13.66 -36.54
N ALA A 366 1.39 14.64 -35.71
CA ALA A 366 0.18 15.46 -35.89
C ALA A 366 0.19 16.28 -37.18
N ALA A 367 1.34 16.71 -37.66
CA ALA A 367 1.49 17.44 -38.93
C ALA A 367 1.44 16.54 -40.18
N ALA A 368 1.63 15.23 -40.03
CA ALA A 368 1.66 14.28 -41.17
C ALA A 368 0.29 13.79 -41.66
N GLY A 369 -0.81 14.25 -41.02
CA GLY A 369 -2.19 13.98 -41.52
C GLY A 369 -2.59 12.50 -41.59
N ILE A 370 -1.93 11.62 -40.81
CA ILE A 370 -2.34 10.25 -40.62
C ILE A 370 -3.51 10.27 -39.66
N ASP A 371 -4.58 9.52 -39.94
CA ASP A 371 -5.78 9.40 -39.09
C ASP A 371 -5.41 8.71 -37.77
N ASP A 372 -4.88 9.50 -36.83
CA ASP A 372 -3.99 9.10 -35.74
C ASP A 372 -4.73 8.75 -34.44
N ALA A 373 -6.07 8.62 -34.49
CA ALA A 373 -6.87 8.34 -33.30
C ALA A 373 -7.03 6.84 -32.98
N GLY A 374 -6.33 5.94 -33.70
CA GLY A 374 -6.57 4.49 -33.64
C GLY A 374 -5.60 3.71 -32.75
N ILE A 375 -5.96 2.43 -32.49
CA ILE A 375 -5.07 1.39 -31.94
C ILE A 375 -4.52 0.59 -33.11
N GLN A 376 -3.21 0.40 -33.14
CA GLN A 376 -2.53 -0.47 -34.11
C GLN A 376 -1.71 -1.51 -33.36
N ALA A 377 -2.04 -2.77 -33.54
CA ALA A 377 -1.31 -3.90 -32.95
C ALA A 377 -0.76 -4.80 -34.06
N ARG A 378 0.53 -5.17 -33.99
CA ARG A 378 1.20 -6.06 -34.93
C ARG A 378 1.98 -7.13 -34.21
N ALA A 379 1.70 -8.40 -34.55
CA ALA A 379 2.27 -9.59 -33.91
C ALA A 379 2.25 -9.46 -32.38
N LEU A 380 1.20 -8.82 -31.82
CA LEU A 380 1.13 -8.45 -30.42
C LEU A 380 1.01 -9.70 -29.55
N ALA A 381 1.88 -9.79 -28.53
CA ALA A 381 1.78 -10.77 -27.48
C ALA A 381 1.32 -10.08 -26.17
N CYS A 382 0.27 -10.64 -25.57
CA CYS A 382 -0.34 -10.11 -24.36
C CYS A 382 -0.07 -11.04 -23.17
N GLY A 383 0.36 -10.48 -22.06
CA GLY A 383 0.63 -11.25 -20.86
C GLY A 383 1.00 -10.35 -19.68
N TRP A 384 0.91 -10.91 -18.49
CA TRP A 384 1.39 -10.21 -17.30
C TRP A 384 2.91 -10.26 -17.25
N PRO A 385 3.59 -9.14 -16.96
CA PRO A 385 5.05 -9.10 -16.90
C PRO A 385 5.62 -10.16 -15.95
N GLY A 386 6.62 -10.92 -16.43
CA GLY A 386 7.22 -12.03 -15.70
C GLY A 386 6.47 -13.36 -15.80
N LEU A 387 5.34 -13.40 -16.52
CA LEU A 387 4.63 -14.64 -16.85
C LEU A 387 4.69 -14.90 -18.37
N SER A 388 4.45 -16.13 -18.77
CA SER A 388 4.31 -16.47 -20.19
C SER A 388 3.14 -15.74 -20.81
N PRO A 389 3.24 -15.21 -22.04
CA PRO A 389 2.13 -14.59 -22.73
C PRO A 389 0.93 -15.54 -22.86
N VAL A 390 -0.26 -15.02 -22.53
CA VAL A 390 -1.52 -15.77 -22.62
C VAL A 390 -2.15 -15.68 -24.00
N LEU A 391 -1.80 -14.64 -24.78
CA LEU A 391 -2.24 -14.44 -26.16
C LEU A 391 -1.04 -14.01 -27.01
N ARG A 392 -0.95 -14.53 -28.26
CA ARG A 392 0.18 -14.28 -29.17
C ARG A 392 -0.31 -14.00 -30.58
N ASP A 393 0.56 -13.37 -31.37
CA ASP A 393 0.37 -13.15 -32.79
C ASP A 393 -0.97 -12.42 -33.10
N VAL A 394 -1.27 -11.35 -32.31
CA VAL A 394 -2.47 -10.55 -32.51
C VAL A 394 -2.16 -9.38 -33.43
N ASP A 395 -2.81 -9.38 -34.61
CA ASP A 395 -2.87 -8.24 -35.52
C ASP A 395 -4.26 -7.62 -35.45
N LEU A 396 -4.34 -6.35 -35.05
CA LEU A 396 -5.61 -5.65 -34.84
C LEU A 396 -5.46 -4.15 -35.08
N ASP A 397 -6.39 -3.60 -35.87
CA ASP A 397 -6.57 -2.16 -36.06
C ASP A 397 -7.95 -1.75 -35.57
N VAL A 398 -8.01 -0.81 -34.66
CA VAL A 398 -9.25 -0.21 -34.16
C VAL A 398 -9.19 1.29 -34.41
N VAL A 399 -10.08 1.80 -35.20
CA VAL A 399 -10.18 3.22 -35.54
C VAL A 399 -11.53 3.77 -35.07
N PRO A 400 -11.67 5.08 -34.84
CA PRO A 400 -12.97 5.67 -34.59
C PRO A 400 -14.00 5.27 -35.62
N GLY A 401 -15.20 4.97 -35.19
CA GLY A 401 -16.31 4.52 -36.03
C GLY A 401 -16.33 3.03 -36.36
N ARG A 402 -15.32 2.25 -35.97
CA ARG A 402 -15.27 0.79 -36.18
C ARG A 402 -15.51 0.04 -34.86
N SER A 403 -16.30 -1.04 -34.94
CA SER A 403 -16.59 -1.91 -33.82
C SER A 403 -15.99 -3.30 -34.00
N VAL A 404 -15.33 -3.79 -32.96
CA VAL A 404 -14.71 -5.11 -32.88
C VAL A 404 -15.25 -5.88 -31.69
N ALA A 405 -15.78 -7.07 -31.92
CA ALA A 405 -16.16 -7.98 -30.86
C ALA A 405 -15.08 -9.05 -30.62
N VAL A 406 -14.70 -9.30 -29.40
CA VAL A 406 -13.75 -10.34 -29.01
C VAL A 406 -14.47 -11.41 -28.22
N VAL A 407 -14.52 -12.62 -28.74
CA VAL A 407 -15.23 -13.75 -28.14
C VAL A 407 -14.32 -14.96 -27.99
N GLY A 408 -14.66 -15.86 -27.06
CA GLY A 408 -13.89 -17.07 -26.80
C GLY A 408 -14.12 -17.59 -25.38
N PRO A 409 -13.59 -18.78 -25.04
CA PRO A 409 -13.76 -19.38 -23.72
C PRO A 409 -13.20 -18.53 -22.59
N SER A 410 -13.68 -18.78 -21.35
CA SER A 410 -13.13 -18.13 -20.16
C SER A 410 -11.65 -18.51 -19.99
N GLY A 411 -10.82 -17.54 -19.61
CA GLY A 411 -9.36 -17.75 -19.46
C GLY A 411 -8.54 -17.66 -20.77
N ALA A 412 -9.16 -17.40 -21.92
CA ALA A 412 -8.47 -17.27 -23.21
C ALA A 412 -7.59 -15.99 -23.33
N GLY A 413 -7.56 -15.12 -22.33
CA GLY A 413 -6.73 -13.91 -22.33
C GLY A 413 -7.42 -12.65 -22.83
N LYS A 414 -8.75 -12.64 -22.98
CA LYS A 414 -9.54 -11.51 -23.51
C LYS A 414 -9.36 -10.22 -22.69
N THR A 415 -9.51 -10.28 -21.36
CA THR A 415 -9.27 -9.14 -20.46
C THR A 415 -7.81 -8.66 -20.54
N THR A 416 -6.85 -9.59 -20.62
CA THR A 416 -5.42 -9.25 -20.78
C THR A 416 -5.17 -8.52 -22.10
N LEU A 417 -5.86 -8.93 -23.18
CA LEU A 417 -5.82 -8.21 -24.45
C LEU A 417 -6.34 -6.77 -24.29
N LEU A 418 -7.52 -6.58 -23.68
CA LEU A 418 -8.08 -5.23 -23.48
C LEU A 418 -7.13 -4.34 -22.66
N LEU A 419 -6.58 -4.86 -21.56
CA LEU A 419 -5.63 -4.10 -20.73
C LEU A 419 -4.34 -3.77 -21.50
N THR A 420 -3.88 -4.66 -22.39
CA THR A 420 -2.71 -4.40 -23.23
C THR A 420 -3.05 -3.35 -24.29
N LEU A 421 -4.17 -3.47 -24.99
CA LEU A 421 -4.63 -2.50 -26.00
C LEU A 421 -4.84 -1.11 -25.39
N ALA A 422 -5.32 -1.03 -24.14
CA ALA A 422 -5.44 0.23 -23.39
C ALA A 422 -4.08 0.81 -22.91
N GLY A 423 -2.97 0.11 -23.15
CA GLY A 423 -1.65 0.49 -22.67
C GLY A 423 -1.50 0.45 -21.13
N LEU A 424 -2.38 -0.26 -20.43
CA LEU A 424 -2.29 -0.49 -18.98
C LEU A 424 -1.35 -1.64 -18.64
N LEU A 425 -1.21 -2.62 -19.55
CA LEU A 425 -0.17 -3.64 -19.51
C LEU A 425 0.80 -3.44 -20.68
N PRO A 426 2.11 -3.57 -20.47
CA PRO A 426 3.07 -3.51 -21.55
C PRO A 426 2.90 -4.74 -22.47
N PRO A 427 3.11 -4.61 -23.78
CA PRO A 427 3.23 -5.75 -24.67
C PRO A 427 4.29 -6.74 -24.17
N ALA A 428 3.99 -8.03 -24.18
CA ALA A 428 4.96 -9.08 -23.92
C ALA A 428 5.81 -9.40 -25.18
N GLY A 429 5.40 -8.89 -26.34
CA GLY A 429 6.08 -8.97 -27.64
C GLY A 429 5.27 -8.29 -28.72
N GLY A 430 5.84 -8.08 -29.90
CA GLY A 430 5.19 -7.35 -30.98
C GLY A 430 5.18 -5.82 -30.74
N THR A 431 4.35 -5.11 -31.51
CA THR A 431 4.22 -3.64 -31.41
C THR A 431 2.78 -3.23 -31.14
N LEU A 432 2.61 -2.18 -30.34
CA LEU A 432 1.34 -1.53 -30.04
C LEU A 432 1.51 -0.03 -30.14
N LEU A 433 0.68 0.62 -30.94
CA LEU A 433 0.62 2.07 -31.07
C LEU A 433 -0.78 2.57 -30.72
N LEU A 434 -0.85 3.64 -29.94
CA LEU A 434 -2.06 4.40 -29.60
C LEU A 434 -1.94 5.78 -30.24
N GLY A 435 -2.68 6.03 -31.32
CA GLY A 435 -2.52 7.26 -32.09
C GLY A 435 -1.07 7.44 -32.57
N GLY A 436 -0.47 6.43 -33.19
CA GLY A 436 0.87 6.46 -33.73
C GLY A 436 2.01 6.43 -32.70
N VAL A 437 1.72 6.40 -31.37
CA VAL A 437 2.72 6.45 -30.28
C VAL A 437 2.67 5.21 -29.42
N GLU A 438 3.81 4.67 -29.03
CA GLU A 438 3.86 3.57 -28.06
C GLU A 438 3.30 4.00 -26.70
N PRO A 439 2.43 3.18 -26.06
CA PRO A 439 1.81 3.52 -24.78
C PRO A 439 2.80 3.87 -23.66
N ALA A 440 4.01 3.31 -23.71
CA ALA A 440 5.08 3.57 -22.75
C ALA A 440 5.58 5.03 -22.78
N HIS A 441 5.40 5.72 -23.90
CA HIS A 441 5.83 7.12 -24.09
C HIS A 441 4.69 8.12 -23.85
N LEU A 442 3.47 7.66 -23.62
CA LEU A 442 2.31 8.50 -23.31
C LEU A 442 2.21 8.76 -21.81
N SER A 443 1.92 10.01 -21.45
CA SER A 443 1.50 10.30 -20.08
C SER A 443 0.17 9.60 -19.75
N PRO A 444 -0.14 9.34 -18.47
CA PRO A 444 -1.45 8.79 -18.10
C PRO A 444 -2.64 9.63 -18.63
N ALA A 445 -2.51 10.95 -18.66
CA ALA A 445 -3.53 11.85 -19.18
C ALA A 445 -3.69 11.75 -20.71
N ASP A 446 -2.58 11.72 -21.48
CA ASP A 446 -2.60 11.57 -22.92
C ASP A 446 -3.20 10.22 -23.34
N ARG A 447 -2.86 9.16 -22.59
CA ARG A 447 -3.45 7.83 -22.81
C ARG A 447 -4.95 7.82 -22.53
N ALA A 448 -5.39 8.39 -21.40
CA ALA A 448 -6.81 8.51 -21.05
C ALA A 448 -7.60 9.37 -22.04
N GLY A 449 -6.97 10.34 -22.69
CA GLY A 449 -7.56 11.12 -23.77
C GLY A 449 -7.74 10.35 -25.07
N ARG A 450 -7.06 9.20 -25.26
CA ARG A 450 -7.11 8.39 -26.50
C ARG A 450 -7.98 7.14 -26.35
N VAL A 451 -7.93 6.50 -25.20
CA VAL A 451 -8.63 5.25 -24.94
C VAL A 451 -9.17 5.20 -23.51
N VAL A 452 -10.42 4.78 -23.39
CA VAL A 452 -11.05 4.45 -22.11
C VAL A 452 -11.34 2.95 -22.05
N VAL A 453 -11.09 2.34 -20.91
CA VAL A 453 -11.39 0.93 -20.67
C VAL A 453 -12.28 0.78 -19.45
N THR A 454 -13.32 -0.04 -19.55
CA THR A 454 -14.11 -0.49 -18.41
C THR A 454 -13.67 -1.88 -18.00
N THR A 455 -13.36 -2.06 -16.73
CA THR A 455 -13.08 -3.36 -16.13
C THR A 455 -14.10 -3.67 -15.07
N GLU A 456 -14.37 -4.94 -14.81
CA GLU A 456 -15.30 -5.40 -13.77
C GLU A 456 -14.99 -4.78 -12.39
N ASP A 457 -13.72 -4.59 -12.11
CA ASP A 457 -13.18 -4.13 -10.83
C ASP A 457 -13.06 -2.61 -10.68
N ALA A 458 -13.55 -1.80 -11.62
CA ALA A 458 -13.45 -0.35 -11.51
C ALA A 458 -14.17 0.15 -10.25
N HIS A 459 -13.61 1.20 -9.62
CA HIS A 459 -14.10 1.69 -8.33
C HIS A 459 -15.30 2.62 -8.48
N VAL A 460 -16.32 2.42 -7.65
CA VAL A 460 -17.43 3.35 -7.43
C VAL A 460 -17.20 4.04 -6.08
N PHE A 461 -17.18 5.37 -6.11
CA PHE A 461 -16.86 6.20 -4.96
C PHE A 461 -18.08 6.38 -4.04
N GLY A 462 -17.87 6.45 -2.73
CA GLY A 462 -18.91 6.75 -1.73
C GLY A 462 -19.33 8.22 -1.75
N THR A 463 -19.80 8.70 -2.90
CA THR A 463 -20.31 10.05 -3.14
C THR A 463 -21.61 9.98 -3.96
N THR A 464 -22.09 11.11 -4.50
CA THR A 464 -23.31 11.12 -5.30
C THR A 464 -23.15 10.39 -6.64
N VAL A 465 -24.28 10.05 -7.29
CA VAL A 465 -24.28 9.47 -8.65
C VAL A 465 -23.59 10.43 -9.61
N LEU A 466 -23.91 11.73 -9.57
CA LEU A 466 -23.33 12.75 -10.44
C LEU A 466 -21.80 12.84 -10.28
N GLU A 467 -21.31 12.90 -9.04
CA GLU A 467 -19.87 12.97 -8.78
C GLU A 467 -19.13 11.69 -9.21
N ASN A 468 -19.78 10.54 -9.16
CA ASN A 468 -19.26 9.31 -9.72
C ASN A 468 -19.10 9.38 -11.25
N LEU A 469 -20.01 10.04 -11.95
CA LEU A 469 -19.93 10.25 -13.39
C LEU A 469 -18.89 11.32 -13.76
N ARG A 470 -18.76 12.36 -12.94
CA ARG A 470 -17.76 13.44 -13.08
C ARG A 470 -16.30 12.95 -12.96
N VAL A 471 -16.07 11.75 -12.46
CA VAL A 471 -14.74 11.13 -12.50
C VAL A 471 -14.21 10.98 -13.94
N ALA A 472 -15.09 10.83 -14.92
CA ALA A 472 -14.69 10.75 -16.34
C ALA A 472 -14.24 12.13 -16.87
N ARG A 473 -14.97 13.17 -16.49
CA ARG A 473 -14.77 14.56 -16.90
C ARG A 473 -15.46 15.48 -15.89
N GLY A 474 -14.71 16.38 -15.28
CA GLY A 474 -15.17 17.20 -14.13
C GLY A 474 -16.31 18.16 -14.44
N ASP A 475 -16.53 18.53 -15.71
CA ASP A 475 -17.53 19.47 -16.21
C ASP A 475 -18.81 18.81 -16.73
N VAL A 476 -19.02 17.51 -16.47
CA VAL A 476 -20.25 16.79 -16.86
C VAL A 476 -21.47 17.46 -16.26
N THR A 477 -22.42 17.84 -17.16
CA THR A 477 -23.68 18.45 -16.76
C THR A 477 -24.68 17.39 -16.27
N PRO A 478 -25.71 17.76 -15.51
CA PRO A 478 -26.78 16.84 -15.13
C PRO A 478 -27.48 16.18 -16.32
N GLU A 479 -27.68 16.92 -17.40
CA GLU A 479 -28.33 16.45 -18.63
C GLU A 479 -27.49 15.38 -19.33
N GLU A 480 -26.18 15.62 -19.46
CA GLU A 480 -25.24 14.63 -19.99
C GLU A 480 -25.18 13.37 -19.12
N ALA A 481 -25.22 13.54 -17.79
CA ALA A 481 -25.24 12.44 -16.84
C ALA A 481 -26.48 11.55 -17.02
N VAL A 482 -27.67 12.17 -17.14
CA VAL A 482 -28.92 11.45 -17.38
C VAL A 482 -28.89 10.71 -18.72
N ALA A 483 -28.42 11.35 -19.79
CA ALA A 483 -28.29 10.74 -21.10
C ALA A 483 -27.34 9.53 -21.09
N ALA A 484 -26.20 9.64 -20.41
CA ALA A 484 -25.25 8.53 -20.29
C ALA A 484 -25.79 7.37 -19.45
N LEU A 485 -26.53 7.65 -18.37
CA LEU A 485 -27.21 6.63 -17.59
C LEU A 485 -28.29 5.92 -18.39
N ALA A 486 -29.08 6.64 -19.18
CA ALA A 486 -30.07 6.06 -20.08
C ALA A 486 -29.42 5.17 -21.16
N ALA A 487 -28.30 5.64 -21.76
CA ALA A 487 -27.53 4.84 -22.73
C ALA A 487 -26.94 3.57 -22.13
N ALA A 488 -26.67 3.55 -20.81
CA ALA A 488 -26.25 2.38 -20.07
C ALA A 488 -27.44 1.54 -19.51
N GLY A 489 -28.68 1.89 -19.83
CA GLY A 489 -29.89 1.19 -19.35
C GLY A 489 -30.18 1.39 -17.87
N LEU A 490 -29.87 2.56 -17.31
CA LEU A 490 -30.08 2.92 -15.90
C LEU A 490 -31.14 4.01 -15.67
N ASP A 491 -31.97 4.31 -16.66
CA ASP A 491 -33.05 5.31 -16.58
C ASP A 491 -34.07 4.97 -15.49
N GLY A 492 -34.56 3.72 -15.47
CA GLY A 492 -35.48 3.22 -14.43
C GLY A 492 -34.84 3.21 -13.04
N TRP A 493 -33.58 2.83 -12.93
CA TRP A 493 -32.83 2.87 -11.68
C TRP A 493 -32.69 4.32 -11.15
N LEU A 494 -32.29 5.26 -12.00
CA LEU A 494 -32.15 6.67 -11.63
C LEU A 494 -33.49 7.26 -11.11
N THR A 495 -34.59 6.92 -11.78
CA THR A 495 -35.94 7.37 -11.39
C THR A 495 -36.36 6.80 -10.04
N ALA A 496 -35.90 5.59 -9.67
CA ALA A 496 -36.21 4.95 -8.41
C ALA A 496 -35.33 5.47 -7.23
N LEU A 497 -34.27 6.23 -7.50
CA LEU A 497 -33.44 6.80 -6.45
C LEU A 497 -34.12 7.98 -5.75
N PRO A 498 -34.00 8.12 -4.41
CA PRO A 498 -34.71 9.14 -3.63
C PRO A 498 -34.35 10.56 -4.03
N ASP A 499 -33.08 10.83 -4.34
CA ASP A 499 -32.58 12.17 -4.68
C ASP A 499 -31.99 12.19 -6.12
N GLY A 500 -32.38 11.23 -6.99
CA GLY A 500 -31.89 11.15 -8.37
C GLY A 500 -30.36 11.17 -8.46
N LEU A 501 -29.81 12.12 -9.22
CA LEU A 501 -28.35 12.28 -9.41
C LEU A 501 -27.60 12.65 -8.12
N ASP A 502 -28.27 13.27 -7.15
CA ASP A 502 -27.67 13.67 -5.86
C ASP A 502 -27.73 12.57 -4.81
N THR A 503 -28.30 11.41 -5.15
CA THR A 503 -28.31 10.25 -4.25
C THR A 503 -26.90 9.81 -3.91
N LEU A 504 -26.59 9.73 -2.60
CA LEU A 504 -25.32 9.22 -2.09
C LEU A 504 -25.23 7.72 -2.23
N LEU A 505 -24.24 7.25 -2.94
CA LEU A 505 -23.86 5.83 -2.99
C LEU A 505 -22.98 5.52 -1.78
N GLY A 506 -23.36 4.54 -1.00
CA GLY A 506 -22.58 4.15 0.19
C GLY A 506 -21.14 3.72 -0.15
N PRO A 507 -20.27 3.53 0.87
CA PRO A 507 -18.91 3.06 0.68
C PRO A 507 -18.90 1.79 -0.17
N ASP A 508 -18.03 1.73 -1.19
CA ASP A 508 -17.93 0.65 -2.18
C ASP A 508 -19.23 0.34 -2.93
N ALA A 509 -20.14 1.32 -3.03
CA ALA A 509 -21.45 1.17 -3.67
C ALA A 509 -22.28 -0.02 -3.14
N ARG A 510 -22.21 -0.29 -1.83
CA ARG A 510 -22.95 -1.39 -1.20
C ARG A 510 -24.47 -1.31 -1.34
N THR A 511 -24.99 -0.13 -1.68
CA THR A 511 -26.41 0.12 -1.95
C THR A 511 -26.82 -0.14 -3.39
N VAL A 512 -25.87 -0.54 -4.25
CA VAL A 512 -26.07 -0.72 -5.69
C VAL A 512 -25.84 -2.21 -6.02
N SER A 513 -26.72 -2.82 -6.81
CA SER A 513 -26.53 -4.20 -7.27
C SER A 513 -25.30 -4.32 -8.19
N GLY A 514 -24.77 -5.54 -8.34
CA GLY A 514 -23.61 -5.78 -9.22
C GLY A 514 -23.86 -5.35 -10.67
N GLY A 515 -25.06 -5.58 -11.20
CA GLY A 515 -25.44 -5.15 -12.55
C GLY A 515 -25.58 -3.64 -12.68
N GLU A 516 -26.20 -2.95 -11.72
CA GLU A 516 -26.30 -1.49 -11.70
C GLU A 516 -24.92 -0.84 -11.58
N ARG A 517 -24.04 -1.40 -10.73
CA ARG A 517 -22.65 -0.94 -10.60
C ARG A 517 -21.90 -0.98 -11.92
N ARG A 518 -21.98 -2.08 -12.69
CA ARG A 518 -21.30 -2.20 -14.00
C ARG A 518 -21.84 -1.20 -14.99
N ARG A 519 -23.16 -1.03 -15.05
CA ARG A 519 -23.81 -0.05 -15.94
C ARG A 519 -23.47 1.39 -15.54
N LEU A 520 -23.33 1.72 -14.25
CA LEU A 520 -22.85 3.01 -13.79
C LEU A 520 -21.39 3.27 -14.25
N LEU A 521 -20.55 2.25 -14.20
CA LEU A 521 -19.18 2.33 -14.71
C LEU A 521 -19.14 2.48 -16.24
N LEU A 522 -20.05 1.83 -16.95
CA LEU A 522 -20.21 2.02 -18.37
C LEU A 522 -20.69 3.43 -18.70
N ALA A 523 -21.69 3.97 -17.98
CA ALA A 523 -22.15 5.35 -18.15
C ALA A 523 -21.00 6.35 -17.93
N ARG A 524 -20.14 6.10 -16.92
CA ARG A 524 -18.91 6.87 -16.70
C ARG A 524 -17.98 6.82 -17.91
N ALA A 525 -17.76 5.64 -18.50
CA ALA A 525 -16.89 5.48 -19.66
C ALA A 525 -17.47 6.16 -20.92
N LEU A 526 -18.79 6.16 -21.07
CA LEU A 526 -19.47 6.89 -22.15
C LEU A 526 -19.29 8.40 -22.08
N LEU A 527 -19.07 8.95 -20.89
CA LEU A 527 -18.81 10.40 -20.66
C LEU A 527 -17.34 10.79 -20.86
N ALA A 528 -16.43 9.82 -20.93
CA ALA A 528 -15.01 10.11 -21.13
C ALA A 528 -14.75 10.70 -22.52
N PRO A 529 -13.78 11.63 -22.68
CA PRO A 529 -13.52 12.30 -23.97
C PRO A 529 -12.80 11.42 -25.01
N ALA A 530 -12.40 10.20 -24.65
CA ALA A 530 -11.62 9.33 -25.53
C ALA A 530 -12.40 8.86 -26.78
N PRO A 531 -11.77 8.86 -27.98
CA PRO A 531 -12.38 8.37 -29.20
C PRO A 531 -12.50 6.85 -29.27
N LEU A 532 -11.79 6.11 -28.41
CA LEU A 532 -11.80 4.65 -28.36
C LEU A 532 -12.35 4.16 -27.02
N LEU A 533 -13.26 3.18 -27.07
CA LEU A 533 -13.91 2.57 -25.90
C LEU A 533 -13.66 1.06 -25.90
N LEU A 534 -13.03 0.57 -24.85
CA LEU A 534 -12.80 -0.86 -24.61
C LEU A 534 -13.66 -1.33 -23.45
N VAL A 535 -14.49 -2.35 -23.68
CA VAL A 535 -15.47 -2.80 -22.68
C VAL A 535 -15.35 -4.30 -22.45
N ASP A 536 -15.17 -4.68 -21.18
CA ASP A 536 -15.08 -6.08 -20.78
C ASP A 536 -16.40 -6.54 -20.16
N GLU A 537 -17.05 -7.49 -20.81
CA GLU A 537 -18.29 -8.16 -20.39
C GLU A 537 -19.40 -7.21 -19.86
N PRO A 538 -19.83 -6.20 -20.65
CA PRO A 538 -20.72 -5.14 -20.17
C PRO A 538 -22.10 -5.62 -19.74
N ALA A 539 -22.53 -6.77 -20.24
CA ALA A 539 -23.88 -7.31 -20.12
C ALA A 539 -23.99 -8.49 -19.12
N GLU A 540 -22.93 -8.78 -18.36
CA GLU A 540 -22.96 -9.86 -17.38
C GLU A 540 -23.95 -9.55 -16.24
N HIS A 541 -24.73 -10.56 -15.83
CA HIS A 541 -25.80 -10.46 -14.83
C HIS A 541 -27.05 -9.65 -15.23
N LEU A 542 -27.20 -9.33 -16.51
CA LEU A 542 -28.44 -8.76 -17.07
C LEU A 542 -29.37 -9.87 -17.59
N ASP A 543 -30.65 -9.53 -17.68
CA ASP A 543 -31.60 -10.35 -18.44
C ASP A 543 -31.19 -10.40 -19.93
N PRO A 544 -31.54 -11.45 -20.65
CA PRO A 544 -31.07 -11.67 -22.01
C PRO A 544 -31.37 -10.52 -22.96
N ASP A 545 -32.57 -9.95 -22.94
CA ASP A 545 -33.02 -8.92 -23.86
C ASP A 545 -32.31 -7.60 -23.63
N THR A 546 -32.21 -7.18 -22.36
CA THR A 546 -31.47 -5.98 -21.96
C THR A 546 -29.96 -6.14 -22.29
N ALA A 547 -29.41 -7.33 -22.08
CA ALA A 547 -28.02 -7.64 -22.39
C ALA A 547 -27.72 -7.52 -23.88
N ASP A 548 -28.58 -8.09 -24.74
CA ASP A 548 -28.42 -8.03 -26.20
C ASP A 548 -28.60 -6.60 -26.72
N ALA A 549 -29.60 -5.88 -26.23
CA ALA A 549 -29.81 -4.49 -26.57
C ALA A 549 -28.61 -3.60 -26.22
N LEU A 550 -28.04 -3.79 -25.03
CA LEU A 550 -26.86 -3.04 -24.56
C LEU A 550 -25.64 -3.32 -25.44
N VAL A 551 -25.30 -4.59 -25.69
CA VAL A 551 -24.17 -4.97 -26.54
C VAL A 551 -24.36 -4.47 -27.96
N THR A 552 -25.56 -4.58 -28.51
CA THR A 552 -25.90 -4.06 -29.84
C THR A 552 -25.69 -2.54 -29.91
N SER A 553 -26.17 -1.81 -28.91
CA SER A 553 -25.99 -0.35 -28.82
C SER A 553 -24.52 0.04 -28.79
N LEU A 554 -23.69 -0.68 -27.99
CA LEU A 554 -22.26 -0.44 -27.93
C LEU A 554 -21.56 -0.71 -29.26
N LEU A 555 -21.89 -1.83 -29.94
CA LEU A 555 -21.32 -2.17 -31.22
C LEU A 555 -21.79 -1.24 -32.35
N ALA A 556 -22.98 -0.64 -32.25
CA ALA A 556 -23.40 0.42 -33.14
C ALA A 556 -22.53 1.68 -33.07
N GLY A 557 -21.63 1.78 -32.09
CA GLY A 557 -20.69 2.86 -31.90
C GLY A 557 -21.33 4.09 -31.23
N PRO A 558 -21.22 4.21 -29.91
CA PRO A 558 -21.75 5.36 -29.17
C PRO A 558 -21.07 6.65 -29.65
N ALA A 559 -21.80 7.78 -29.55
CA ALA A 559 -21.26 9.07 -29.94
C ALA A 559 -20.00 9.42 -29.15
N ALA A 560 -19.00 9.94 -29.82
CA ALA A 560 -17.86 10.60 -29.24
C ALA A 560 -18.20 12.05 -28.89
N PRO A 561 -17.48 12.71 -27.96
CA PRO A 561 -17.76 14.10 -27.60
C PRO A 561 -17.63 15.11 -28.74
N ASP A 562 -16.89 14.78 -29.78
CA ASP A 562 -16.72 15.56 -31.01
C ASP A 562 -17.85 15.36 -32.04
N GLY A 563 -18.87 14.54 -31.70
CA GLY A 563 -19.99 14.21 -32.55
C GLY A 563 -19.73 13.06 -33.53
N GLY A 564 -18.51 12.49 -33.56
CA GLY A 564 -18.17 11.30 -34.32
C GLY A 564 -18.65 10.00 -33.66
N ARG A 565 -18.51 8.85 -34.37
CA ARG A 565 -18.70 7.51 -33.76
C ARG A 565 -17.39 7.05 -33.13
N ARG A 566 -17.46 6.52 -31.89
CA ARG A 566 -16.30 5.90 -31.23
C ARG A 566 -15.88 4.62 -31.91
N GLY A 567 -14.59 4.34 -31.89
CA GLY A 567 -14.10 3.00 -32.10
C GLY A 567 -14.34 2.17 -30.84
N VAL A 568 -14.91 0.97 -31.00
CA VAL A 568 -15.31 0.15 -29.84
C VAL A 568 -14.73 -1.25 -29.94
N VAL A 569 -14.18 -1.74 -28.83
CA VAL A 569 -13.84 -3.16 -28.65
C VAL A 569 -14.67 -3.71 -27.50
N VAL A 570 -15.52 -4.69 -27.78
CA VAL A 570 -16.35 -5.36 -26.78
C VAL A 570 -15.89 -6.79 -26.60
N VAL A 571 -15.47 -7.13 -25.39
CA VAL A 571 -15.31 -8.53 -24.97
C VAL A 571 -16.63 -9.03 -24.44
N THR A 572 -17.15 -10.12 -25.00
CA THR A 572 -18.41 -10.71 -24.55
C THR A 572 -18.42 -12.22 -24.80
N HIS A 573 -19.24 -12.92 -24.04
CA HIS A 573 -19.58 -14.32 -24.31
C HIS A 573 -20.93 -14.47 -25.04
N ARG A 574 -21.65 -13.36 -25.27
CA ARG A 574 -22.92 -13.33 -26.02
C ARG A 574 -22.64 -13.19 -27.50
N LEU A 575 -23.23 -14.09 -28.29
CA LEU A 575 -23.02 -14.16 -29.73
C LEU A 575 -24.17 -13.57 -30.56
N THR A 576 -25.37 -13.56 -29.99
CA THR A 576 -26.58 -13.05 -30.67
C THR A 576 -26.44 -11.59 -31.14
N PRO A 577 -25.97 -10.63 -30.29
CA PRO A 577 -25.87 -9.22 -30.70
C PRO A 577 -24.70 -8.90 -31.62
N LEU A 578 -23.81 -9.87 -31.92
CA LEU A 578 -22.59 -9.64 -32.70
C LEU A 578 -22.86 -9.39 -34.21
N ALA A 579 -24.09 -9.54 -34.65
CA ALA A 579 -24.49 -9.11 -36.01
C ALA A 579 -24.31 -7.58 -36.21
N ALA A 580 -24.23 -6.80 -35.15
CA ALA A 580 -23.97 -5.36 -35.18
C ALA A 580 -22.47 -5.01 -35.21
N ALA A 581 -21.56 -5.96 -35.02
CA ALA A 581 -20.11 -5.73 -35.04
C ALA A 581 -19.59 -5.69 -36.49
N ASP A 582 -18.69 -4.75 -36.77
CA ASP A 582 -17.97 -4.71 -38.04
C ASP A 582 -17.01 -5.89 -38.19
N GLU A 583 -16.42 -6.36 -37.09
CA GLU A 583 -15.53 -7.52 -37.05
C GLU A 583 -15.70 -8.30 -35.76
N VAL A 584 -15.64 -9.61 -35.82
CA VAL A 584 -15.64 -10.54 -34.69
C VAL A 584 -14.32 -11.33 -34.71
N LEU A 585 -13.64 -11.34 -33.57
CA LEU A 585 -12.43 -12.12 -33.31
C LEU A 585 -12.75 -13.32 -32.42
N TRP A 586 -12.55 -14.54 -32.93
CA TRP A 586 -12.66 -15.76 -32.14
C TRP A 586 -11.32 -16.14 -31.57
N VAL A 587 -11.22 -16.04 -30.24
CA VAL A 587 -9.98 -16.31 -29.49
C VAL A 587 -10.05 -17.67 -28.84
N GLU A 588 -9.08 -18.53 -29.11
CA GLU A 588 -8.98 -19.85 -28.54
C GLU A 588 -7.51 -20.27 -28.41
N SER A 589 -7.17 -21.01 -27.36
CA SER A 589 -5.82 -21.56 -27.13
C SER A 589 -4.68 -20.53 -27.25
N GLY A 590 -4.94 -19.30 -26.82
CA GLY A 590 -3.95 -18.22 -26.82
C GLY A 590 -3.67 -17.57 -28.18
N ARG A 591 -4.58 -17.70 -29.15
CA ARG A 591 -4.49 -17.08 -30.48
C ARG A 591 -5.85 -16.66 -31.00
N ILE A 592 -5.86 -15.76 -31.99
CA ILE A 592 -7.05 -15.50 -32.82
C ILE A 592 -7.11 -16.61 -33.87
N VAL A 593 -8.07 -17.51 -33.72
CA VAL A 593 -8.22 -18.66 -34.62
C VAL A 593 -9.11 -18.35 -35.81
N ALA A 594 -10.00 -17.36 -35.72
CA ALA A 594 -10.82 -16.88 -36.80
C ALA A 594 -11.19 -15.41 -36.62
N ARG A 595 -11.40 -14.73 -37.76
CA ARG A 595 -11.85 -13.33 -37.84
C ARG A 595 -12.77 -13.14 -39.03
N GLY A 596 -13.71 -12.23 -38.91
CA GLY A 596 -14.68 -11.90 -39.94
C GLY A 596 -15.97 -11.34 -39.35
N THR A 597 -16.98 -11.12 -40.15
CA THR A 597 -18.32 -10.74 -39.71
C THR A 597 -19.00 -11.91 -38.95
N HIS A 598 -20.01 -11.63 -38.15
CA HIS A 598 -20.81 -12.66 -37.48
C HIS A 598 -21.39 -13.67 -38.49
N ALA A 599 -21.82 -13.20 -39.68
CA ALA A 599 -22.36 -14.04 -40.74
C ALA A 599 -21.31 -14.98 -41.34
N GLU A 600 -20.10 -14.46 -41.64
CA GLU A 600 -19.00 -15.25 -42.19
C GLU A 600 -18.53 -16.33 -41.19
N LEU A 601 -18.37 -15.98 -39.90
CA LEU A 601 -17.97 -16.94 -38.87
C LEU A 601 -19.06 -18.01 -38.65
N SER A 602 -20.33 -17.63 -38.67
CA SER A 602 -21.47 -18.56 -38.55
C SER A 602 -21.56 -19.52 -39.75
N ALA A 603 -21.14 -19.09 -40.93
CA ALA A 603 -21.10 -19.93 -42.13
C ALA A 603 -19.86 -20.83 -42.20
N GLY A 604 -18.68 -20.29 -41.85
CA GLY A 604 -17.39 -20.92 -42.09
C GLY A 604 -16.82 -21.73 -40.92
N LEU A 605 -17.14 -21.37 -39.66
CA LEU A 605 -16.55 -21.99 -38.47
C LEU A 605 -17.56 -22.84 -37.70
N LEU A 606 -17.32 -24.14 -37.63
CA LEU A 606 -18.24 -25.10 -37.01
C LEU A 606 -18.45 -24.79 -35.54
N ASP A 607 -17.37 -24.57 -34.79
CA ASP A 607 -17.41 -24.32 -33.35
C ASP A 607 -18.17 -23.03 -32.98
N TYR A 608 -17.99 -21.98 -33.79
CA TYR A 608 -18.74 -20.73 -33.64
C TYR A 608 -20.23 -20.94 -33.87
N ARG A 609 -20.60 -21.64 -34.95
CA ARG A 609 -21.98 -21.98 -35.26
C ARG A 609 -22.66 -22.80 -34.19
N GLU A 610 -21.94 -23.78 -33.64
CA GLU A 610 -22.44 -24.57 -32.49
C GLU A 610 -22.62 -23.74 -31.24
N ALA A 611 -21.71 -22.79 -30.98
CA ALA A 611 -21.82 -21.87 -29.84
C ALA A 611 -23.05 -20.96 -29.98
N VAL A 612 -23.28 -20.37 -31.17
CA VAL A 612 -24.50 -19.59 -31.49
C VAL A 612 -25.77 -20.41 -31.30
N ARG A 613 -25.75 -21.67 -31.77
CA ARG A 613 -26.90 -22.56 -31.63
C ARG A 613 -27.19 -22.90 -30.17
N ARG A 614 -26.18 -23.17 -29.37
CA ARG A 614 -26.32 -23.44 -27.95
C ARG A 614 -26.90 -22.25 -27.19
N GLU A 615 -26.45 -21.03 -27.50
CA GLU A 615 -26.99 -19.82 -26.89
C GLU A 615 -28.49 -19.67 -27.16
N ARG A 616 -28.91 -19.83 -28.42
CA ARG A 616 -30.33 -19.76 -28.81
C ARG A 616 -31.20 -20.80 -28.12
N VAL A 617 -30.76 -22.06 -28.07
CA VAL A 617 -31.48 -23.12 -27.36
C VAL A 617 -31.64 -22.82 -25.88
N THR A 618 -30.61 -22.24 -25.25
CA THR A 618 -30.67 -21.87 -23.82
C THR A 618 -31.61 -20.69 -23.61
N ALA A 619 -31.68 -19.73 -24.52
CA ALA A 619 -32.65 -18.63 -24.49
C ALA A 619 -34.10 -19.14 -24.61
N ASP A 620 -34.40 -19.98 -25.62
CA ASP A 620 -35.71 -20.57 -25.83
C ASP A 620 -36.20 -21.43 -24.64
N GLN A 621 -35.28 -22.11 -23.94
CA GLN A 621 -35.62 -22.89 -22.75
C GLN A 621 -35.98 -22.01 -21.54
N ARG A 622 -35.34 -20.84 -21.40
CA ARG A 622 -35.64 -19.89 -20.33
C ARG A 622 -36.96 -19.15 -20.54
N GLU A 623 -37.32 -18.85 -21.78
CA GLU A 623 -38.63 -18.25 -22.10
C GLU A 623 -39.81 -19.20 -21.86
N ARG A 624 -39.56 -20.52 -21.90
CA ARG A 624 -40.57 -21.55 -21.63
C ARG A 624 -40.72 -21.98 -20.18
N ALA A 625 -39.78 -21.59 -19.30
CA ALA A 625 -39.74 -21.90 -17.87
C ALA A 625 -40.29 -20.74 -17.05
#